data_d564815cbb28ad002078d248dcee56ad
#
_entry.id   d564815cbb28ad002078d248dcee56ad
#
_cell.length_a   1.000
_cell.length_b   1.000
_cell.length_c   1.000
_cell.angle_alpha   90.00
_cell.angle_beta   90.00
_cell.angle_gamma   90.00
#
_symmetry.space_group_name_H-M   'P 1'
#
loop_
_entity.id
_entity.type
_entity.pdbx_description
1 polymer ?
#
loop_
_entity_poly.entity_id
_entity_poly.type
_entity_poly.pdbx_seq_one_letter_code
_entity_poly.pdbx_strand_id
1 'polypeptide(L)'
;MRKRIIIRIALIAVLILIGIFLYTTGQEHTVLIDNKNIIVNDNTYNTSTVYKVWVDNQEIGVIEKDKRMVATVTGVSHKIVIEAISNQVLSGEKHERIFKFKNNEGAVINIPAMINSLNEWINKTK
;
A
#
# COMPACT_ATOMS: atom_id res chain seq x y z
N MET A 1 22.09 -19.56 -42.01
CA MET A 1 22.80 -19.00 -40.85
C MET A 1 22.20 -17.68 -40.35
N ARG A 2 21.80 -16.78 -41.22
CA ARG A 2 21.18 -15.52 -40.80
C ARG A 2 19.93 -15.72 -39.96
N LYS A 3 19.07 -16.69 -40.30
CA LYS A 3 17.85 -16.98 -39.55
C LYS A 3 18.13 -17.43 -38.13
N ARG A 4 19.16 -18.24 -37.90
CA ARG A 4 19.54 -18.71 -36.58
C ARG A 4 20.03 -17.59 -35.68
N ILE A 5 20.78 -16.65 -36.22
CA ILE A 5 21.27 -15.50 -35.49
C ILE A 5 20.10 -14.58 -35.09
N ILE A 6 19.16 -14.34 -36.01
CA ILE A 6 17.98 -13.50 -35.77
C ILE A 6 17.13 -14.11 -34.67
N ILE A 7 16.91 -15.44 -34.69
CA ILE A 7 16.14 -16.14 -33.66
C ILE A 7 16.82 -16.01 -32.30
N ARG A 8 18.14 -16.17 -32.23
CA ARG A 8 18.88 -16.03 -30.98
C ARG A 8 18.81 -14.62 -30.41
N ILE A 9 18.96 -13.62 -31.26
CA ILE A 9 18.84 -12.21 -30.87
C ILE A 9 17.41 -11.91 -30.36
N ALA A 10 16.40 -12.42 -31.05
CA ALA A 10 15.01 -12.26 -30.66
C ALA A 10 14.72 -12.89 -29.30
N LEU A 11 15.23 -14.11 -29.03
CA LEU A 11 15.08 -14.77 -27.74
C LEU A 11 15.73 -13.97 -26.61
N ILE A 12 16.94 -13.46 -26.83
CA ILE A 12 17.63 -12.64 -25.84
C ILE A 12 16.85 -11.36 -25.55
N ALA A 13 16.34 -10.70 -26.60
CA ALA A 13 15.54 -9.49 -26.44
C ALA A 13 14.27 -9.75 -25.62
N VAL A 14 13.58 -10.85 -25.87
CA VAL A 14 12.38 -11.25 -25.11
C VAL A 14 12.73 -11.49 -23.65
N LEU A 15 13.83 -12.18 -23.37
CA LEU A 15 14.27 -12.44 -21.99
C LEU A 15 14.59 -11.15 -21.25
N ILE A 16 15.24 -10.19 -21.93
CA ILE A 16 15.53 -8.88 -21.33
C ILE A 16 14.26 -8.13 -21.00
N LEU A 17 13.25 -8.14 -21.90
CA LEU A 17 11.97 -7.49 -21.67
C LEU A 17 11.23 -8.12 -20.50
N ILE A 18 11.21 -9.45 -20.41
CA ILE A 18 10.62 -10.18 -19.27
C ILE A 18 11.33 -9.80 -17.98
N GLY A 19 12.67 -9.74 -17.99
CA GLY A 19 13.46 -9.36 -16.83
C GLY A 19 13.14 -7.96 -16.34
N ILE A 20 13.02 -6.99 -17.23
CA ILE A 20 12.65 -5.61 -16.89
C ILE A 20 11.24 -5.58 -16.33
N PHE A 21 10.30 -6.28 -16.95
CA PHE A 21 8.92 -6.35 -16.48
C PHE A 21 8.84 -6.94 -15.06
N LEU A 22 9.52 -8.05 -14.81
CA LEU A 22 9.53 -8.67 -13.48
C LEU A 22 10.21 -7.78 -12.44
N TYR A 23 11.27 -7.08 -12.82
CA TYR A 23 11.94 -6.16 -11.91
C TYR A 23 11.01 -5.02 -11.47
N THR A 24 10.29 -4.40 -12.41
CA THR A 24 9.41 -3.27 -12.09
C THR A 24 8.14 -3.69 -11.35
N THR A 25 7.58 -4.85 -11.70
CA THR A 25 6.33 -5.33 -11.08
C THR A 25 6.58 -6.17 -9.83
N GLY A 26 7.77 -6.74 -9.69
CA GLY A 26 8.12 -7.61 -8.57
C GLY A 26 8.76 -6.89 -7.38
N GLN A 27 8.93 -5.56 -7.44
CA GLN A 27 9.52 -4.82 -6.33
C GLN A 27 8.60 -4.82 -5.11
N GLU A 28 9.19 -5.09 -3.96
CA GLU A 28 8.49 -5.02 -2.68
C GLU A 28 8.54 -3.61 -2.13
N HIS A 29 7.44 -3.19 -1.56
CA HIS A 29 7.31 -1.89 -0.91
C HIS A 29 6.80 -2.08 0.51
N THR A 30 7.41 -1.39 1.45
CA THR A 30 6.98 -1.43 2.83
C THR A 30 5.95 -0.34 3.09
N VAL A 31 4.82 -0.74 3.66
CA VAL A 31 3.74 0.18 4.04
C VAL A 31 3.62 0.16 5.55
N LEU A 32 3.80 1.32 6.17
CA LEU A 32 3.55 1.50 7.59
C LEU A 32 2.15 2.10 7.75
N ILE A 33 1.34 1.48 8.58
CA ILE A 33 -0.03 1.91 8.81
C ILE A 33 -0.15 2.34 10.26
N ASP A 34 -0.47 3.62 10.46
CA ASP A 34 -0.55 4.23 11.79
C ASP A 34 -1.99 4.49 12.18
N ASN A 35 -2.42 3.90 13.27
CA ASN A 35 -3.67 4.27 13.93
C ASN A 35 -3.36 5.26 15.06
N LYS A 36 -2.88 6.44 14.66
CA LYS A 36 -2.38 7.46 15.58
C LYS A 36 -3.00 8.82 15.26
N ASN A 37 -3.11 9.65 16.27
CA ASN A 37 -3.55 11.03 16.11
C ASN A 37 -2.64 11.79 15.16
N ILE A 38 -3.21 12.70 14.38
CA ILE A 38 -2.45 13.56 13.47
C ILE A 38 -2.95 15.00 13.60
N ILE A 39 -2.02 15.94 13.46
CA ILE A 39 -2.32 17.36 13.46
C ILE A 39 -2.09 17.92 12.06
N VAL A 40 -3.10 18.50 11.46
CA VAL A 40 -3.05 19.09 10.12
C VAL A 40 -3.73 20.47 10.18
N ASN A 41 -3.02 21.51 9.75
CA ASN A 41 -3.54 22.88 9.73
C ASN A 41 -4.13 23.31 11.08
N ASP A 42 -3.42 23.04 12.18
CA ASP A 42 -3.80 23.33 13.56
C ASP A 42 -5.02 22.55 14.06
N ASN A 43 -5.55 21.62 13.27
CA ASN A 43 -6.63 20.72 13.68
C ASN A 43 -6.06 19.37 14.07
N THR A 44 -6.51 18.85 15.20
CA THR A 44 -6.12 17.52 15.66
C THR A 44 -7.17 16.51 15.25
N TYR A 45 -6.74 15.46 14.54
CA TYR A 45 -7.59 14.33 14.15
C TYR A 45 -7.20 13.14 15.01
N ASN A 46 -8.12 12.75 15.89
CA ASN A 46 -7.86 11.70 16.86
C ASN A 46 -8.30 10.35 16.35
N THR A 47 -7.52 9.32 16.67
CA THR A 47 -8.00 7.95 16.52
C THR A 47 -8.97 7.63 17.64
N SER A 48 -10.09 6.97 17.32
CA SER A 48 -11.15 6.72 18.29
C SER A 48 -11.41 5.24 18.55
N THR A 49 -10.89 4.35 17.71
CA THR A 49 -11.22 2.93 17.82
C THR A 49 -10.15 2.05 17.17
N VAL A 50 -10.42 0.75 17.20
CA VAL A 50 -9.63 -0.29 16.56
C VAL A 50 -10.12 -0.47 15.12
N TYR A 51 -9.22 -0.72 14.21
CA TYR A 51 -9.54 -0.90 12.79
C TYR A 51 -9.01 -2.23 12.28
N LYS A 52 -9.79 -2.86 11.41
CA LYS A 52 -9.34 -3.99 10.62
C LYS A 52 -8.87 -3.49 9.26
N VAL A 53 -7.75 -4.00 8.80
CA VAL A 53 -7.05 -3.50 7.61
C VAL A 53 -6.90 -4.60 6.58
N TRP A 54 -7.25 -4.29 5.34
CA TRP A 54 -7.02 -5.14 4.17
C TRP A 54 -6.21 -4.35 3.14
N VAL A 55 -5.27 -5.02 2.52
CA VAL A 55 -4.53 -4.47 1.37
C VAL A 55 -4.67 -5.47 0.22
N ASP A 56 -5.13 -4.98 -0.94
CA ASP A 56 -5.37 -5.81 -2.14
C ASP A 56 -6.28 -7.01 -1.85
N ASN A 57 -7.32 -6.79 -1.04
CA ASN A 57 -8.30 -7.78 -0.61
C ASN A 57 -7.74 -8.87 0.31
N GLN A 58 -6.51 -8.70 0.80
CA GLN A 58 -5.92 -9.60 1.79
C GLN A 58 -5.97 -8.96 3.16
N GLU A 59 -6.43 -9.72 4.14
CA GLU A 59 -6.45 -9.27 5.52
C GLU A 59 -5.03 -9.15 6.05
N ILE A 60 -4.66 -7.93 6.46
CA ILE A 60 -3.37 -7.68 7.08
C ILE A 60 -3.47 -7.91 8.60
N GLY A 61 -4.55 -7.47 9.22
CA GLY A 61 -4.78 -7.66 10.63
C GLY A 61 -5.61 -6.56 11.24
N VAL A 62 -5.58 -6.52 12.57
CA VAL A 62 -6.30 -5.52 13.37
C VAL A 62 -5.27 -4.61 14.01
N ILE A 63 -5.48 -3.30 13.89
CA ILE A 63 -4.60 -2.30 14.48
C ILE A 63 -5.29 -1.59 15.63
N GLU A 64 -4.68 -1.66 16.79
CA GLU A 64 -5.18 -0.99 17.99
C GLU A 64 -4.84 0.49 17.98
N LYS A 65 -5.51 1.23 18.83
CA LYS A 65 -5.29 2.66 19.03
C LYS A 65 -3.84 2.94 19.43
N ASP A 66 -3.26 3.98 18.82
CA ASP A 66 -1.88 4.43 19.04
C ASP A 66 -0.81 3.40 18.65
N LYS A 67 -1.14 2.47 17.77
CA LYS A 67 -0.23 1.45 17.29
C LYS A 67 0.12 1.63 15.81
N ARG A 68 1.19 0.99 15.41
CA ARG A 68 1.66 0.94 14.03
C ARG A 68 1.69 -0.50 13.54
N MET A 69 1.29 -0.71 12.31
CA MET A 69 1.31 -1.99 11.63
C MET A 69 2.23 -1.90 10.43
N VAL A 70 2.92 -2.98 10.12
CA VAL A 70 3.79 -3.06 8.94
C VAL A 70 3.19 -4.06 7.96
N ALA A 71 3.07 -3.64 6.70
CA ALA A 71 2.67 -4.51 5.62
C ALA A 71 3.69 -4.41 4.49
N THR A 72 3.94 -5.53 3.80
CA THR A 72 4.79 -5.57 2.63
C THR A 72 3.93 -5.90 1.42
N VAL A 73 4.02 -5.10 0.39
CA VAL A 73 3.24 -5.27 -0.84
C VAL A 73 4.17 -5.33 -2.04
N THR A 74 3.75 -6.03 -3.08
CA THR A 74 4.53 -6.21 -4.30
C THR A 74 3.80 -5.57 -5.47
N GLY A 75 4.52 -4.79 -6.26
CA GLY A 75 3.97 -4.14 -7.45
C GLY A 75 3.68 -2.66 -7.24
N VAL A 76 3.05 -2.05 -8.24
CA VAL A 76 2.93 -0.59 -8.35
C VAL A 76 1.64 -0.05 -7.72
N SER A 77 0.52 -0.70 -7.98
CA SER A 77 -0.80 -0.17 -7.57
C SER A 77 -1.44 -1.05 -6.51
N HIS A 78 -1.97 -0.42 -5.46
CA HIS A 78 -2.56 -1.11 -4.33
C HIS A 78 -3.81 -0.40 -3.85
N LYS A 79 -4.68 -1.16 -3.20
CA LYS A 79 -5.87 -0.63 -2.55
C LYS A 79 -5.84 -0.99 -1.07
N ILE A 80 -6.00 0.02 -0.22
CA ILE A 80 -6.18 -0.20 1.22
C ILE A 80 -7.65 -0.02 1.59
N VAL A 81 -8.15 -0.92 2.42
CA VAL A 81 -9.51 -0.87 2.97
C VAL A 81 -9.40 -0.96 4.48
N ILE A 82 -10.07 -0.08 5.18
CA ILE A 82 -10.17 -0.11 6.64
C ILE A 82 -11.62 -0.08 7.07
N GLU A 83 -11.91 -0.77 8.17
CA GLU A 83 -13.23 -0.81 8.77
C GLU A 83 -13.10 -0.78 10.28
N ALA A 84 -13.87 0.12 10.91
CA ALA A 84 -13.84 0.25 12.35
C ALA A 84 -14.44 -0.99 13.03
N ILE A 85 -13.86 -1.38 14.15
CA ILE A 85 -14.36 -2.47 14.99
C ILE A 85 -14.88 -1.88 16.29
N SER A 86 -16.13 -2.18 16.63
CA SER A 86 -16.75 -1.77 17.87
C SER A 86 -17.38 -3.00 18.53
N ASN A 87 -17.02 -3.26 19.79
CA ASN A 87 -17.51 -4.43 20.54
C ASN A 87 -17.28 -5.76 19.79
N GLN A 88 -16.10 -5.91 19.17
CA GLN A 88 -15.68 -7.09 18.39
C GLN A 88 -16.52 -7.32 17.13
N VAL A 89 -17.31 -6.34 16.71
CA VAL A 89 -18.14 -6.40 15.50
C VAL A 89 -17.70 -5.33 14.52
N LEU A 90 -17.58 -5.69 13.23
CA LEU A 90 -17.29 -4.75 12.17
C LEU A 90 -18.45 -3.77 12.01
N SER A 91 -18.12 -2.49 11.81
CA SER A 91 -19.12 -1.41 11.73
C SER A 91 -19.94 -1.43 10.45
N GLY A 92 -19.43 -2.08 9.39
CA GLY A 92 -20.04 -2.03 8.07
C GLY A 92 -19.62 -0.83 7.23
N GLU A 93 -18.98 0.17 7.81
CA GLU A 93 -18.47 1.32 7.09
C GLU A 93 -17.02 1.08 6.69
N LYS A 94 -16.80 0.95 5.38
CA LYS A 94 -15.46 0.73 4.83
C LYS A 94 -14.94 2.02 4.22
N HIS A 95 -13.68 2.29 4.49
CA HIS A 95 -12.95 3.38 3.87
C HIS A 95 -11.91 2.79 2.94
N GLU A 96 -11.96 3.17 1.67
CA GLU A 96 -11.07 2.64 0.64
C GLU A 96 -10.24 3.77 0.02
N ARG A 97 -8.97 3.48 -0.27
CA ARG A 97 -8.08 4.38 -1.00
C ARG A 97 -7.16 3.56 -1.90
N ILE A 98 -6.84 4.12 -3.04
CA ILE A 98 -5.88 3.54 -3.97
C ILE A 98 -4.61 4.36 -3.90
N PHE A 99 -3.47 3.67 -3.87
CA PHE A 99 -2.16 4.31 -3.87
C PHE A 99 -1.20 3.56 -4.79
N LYS A 100 -0.21 4.29 -5.29
CA LYS A 100 0.76 3.76 -6.23
C LYS A 100 2.17 4.06 -5.77
N PHE A 101 3.09 3.17 -6.09
CA PHE A 101 4.50 3.32 -5.79
C PHE A 101 5.33 3.52 -7.06
N LYS A 102 6.36 4.33 -6.94
CA LYS A 102 7.50 4.35 -7.86
C LYS A 102 8.57 3.41 -7.31
N ASN A 103 9.65 3.22 -8.08
CA ASN A 103 10.75 2.35 -7.66
C ASN A 103 11.34 2.79 -6.31
N ASN A 104 11.58 1.82 -5.44
CA ASN A 104 12.22 2.02 -4.14
C ASN A 104 11.47 2.94 -3.17
N GLU A 105 10.16 3.09 -3.35
CA GLU A 105 9.34 3.86 -2.42
C GLU A 105 8.71 2.95 -1.36
N GLY A 106 8.54 3.51 -0.17
CA GLY A 106 7.62 3.00 0.83
C GLY A 106 6.55 4.04 1.10
N ALA A 107 5.69 3.77 2.05
CA ALA A 107 4.64 4.71 2.43
C ALA A 107 4.31 4.59 3.91
N VAL A 108 3.87 5.71 4.48
CA VAL A 108 3.25 5.75 5.81
C VAL A 108 1.82 6.21 5.62
N ILE A 109 0.87 5.41 6.05
CA ILE A 109 -0.56 5.70 5.96
C ILE A 109 -1.09 5.99 7.36
N ASN A 110 -1.77 7.13 7.51
CA ASN A 110 -2.40 7.51 8.77
C ASN A 110 -3.91 7.30 8.66
N ILE A 111 -4.47 6.46 9.53
CA ILE A 111 -5.88 6.08 9.47
C ILE A 111 -6.81 7.28 9.78
N PRO A 112 -6.63 8.07 10.84
CA PRO A 112 -7.46 9.26 11.04
C PRO A 112 -7.44 10.23 9.88
N ALA A 113 -6.29 10.46 9.25
CA ALA A 113 -6.19 11.32 8.09
C ALA A 113 -6.94 10.73 6.88
N MET A 114 -6.85 9.42 6.69
CA MET A 114 -7.55 8.73 5.61
C MET A 114 -9.07 8.84 5.76
N ILE A 115 -9.58 8.62 6.97
CA ILE A 115 -11.02 8.68 7.27
C ILE A 115 -11.56 10.10 7.05
N ASN A 116 -10.79 11.11 7.40
CA ASN A 116 -11.20 12.51 7.26
C ASN A 116 -10.88 13.10 5.88
N SER A 117 -10.48 12.26 4.94
CA SER A 117 -10.18 12.63 3.54
C SER A 117 -9.12 13.74 3.42
N LEU A 118 -8.12 13.69 4.28
CA LEU A 118 -7.00 14.63 4.25
C LEU A 118 -5.97 14.21 3.20
N ASN A 119 -5.31 15.17 2.58
CA ASN A 119 -4.25 14.88 1.61
C ASN A 119 -3.03 14.20 2.26
N GLU A 120 -2.85 14.39 3.55
CA GLU A 120 -1.76 13.85 4.35
C GLU A 120 -1.97 12.40 4.79
N TRP A 121 -3.02 11.73 4.30
CA TRP A 121 -3.30 10.34 4.68
C TRP A 121 -2.18 9.38 4.29
N ILE A 122 -1.41 9.73 3.27
CA ILE A 122 -0.27 8.93 2.83
C ILE A 122 0.95 9.82 2.62
N ASN A 123 2.09 9.38 3.15
CA ASN A 123 3.38 10.01 2.93
C ASN A 123 4.33 8.99 2.33
N LYS A 124 4.89 9.32 1.17
CA LYS A 124 5.84 8.45 0.51
C LYS A 124 7.21 8.57 1.15
N THR A 125 7.88 7.43 1.29
CA THR A 125 9.23 7.34 1.84
C THR A 125 10.15 6.71 0.79
N LYS A 126 11.43 6.99 0.89
CA LYS A 126 12.43 6.35 0.03
C LYS A 126 13.19 5.28 0.78
#